data_f2af6f3161a8b5ac28e76209c37ae5c5
#
_entry.id   f2af6f3161a8b5ac28e76209c37ae5c5
#
_cell.length_a   1.000
_cell.length_b   1.000
_cell.length_c   1.000
_cell.angle_alpha   90.00
_cell.angle_beta   90.00
_cell.angle_gamma   90.00
#
_symmetry.space_group_name_H-M   'P 1'
#
loop_
_entity.id
_entity.type
_entity.pdbx_description
1 polymer ?
#
loop_
_entity_poly.entity_id
_entity_poly.type
_entity_poly.pdbx_seq_one_letter_code
_entity_poly.pdbx_strand_id
1 'polypeptide(L)'
;GIRERGLMPKIEGLLSGYLGDASIGKIVLDLATEIKAANPDAIWLCDPVMGDTDTGVFVRPDIPQFMKEHFLNGLADMTKPNQFELELLSGRKMRSRQETVDTARELFTDKGCRVTFVTSLLTPDVPEDTVETLAITKDDAWVVRTPLVERKPTPNGQGDTFSSVALGTYLKTKSAKDALEAAVNTLYGLVSHMDSGALDLPLIDEQRQILSPEPVSYTHLRAHE
;
A
#
# COMPACT_ATOMS: atom_id res chain seq x y z
N GLY A 1 0.18 27.41 8.23
CA GLY A 1 0.36 25.98 7.90
C GLY A 1 1.82 25.65 7.54
N ILE A 2 2.08 24.48 6.94
CA ILE A 2 3.42 24.00 6.55
C ILE A 2 4.11 24.99 5.62
N ARG A 3 3.39 25.52 4.61
CA ARG A 3 3.91 26.52 3.66
C ARG A 3 4.38 27.81 4.35
N GLU A 4 3.54 28.37 5.23
CA GLU A 4 3.83 29.62 5.96
C GLU A 4 5.05 29.48 6.89
N ARG A 5 5.30 28.28 7.39
CA ARG A 5 6.44 27.96 8.27
C ARG A 5 7.72 27.61 7.50
N GLY A 6 7.70 27.60 6.19
CA GLY A 6 8.86 27.24 5.36
C GLY A 6 9.34 25.80 5.54
N LEU A 7 8.42 24.86 5.86
CA LEU A 7 8.77 23.47 6.18
C LEU A 7 8.77 22.56 4.96
N MET A 8 8.34 23.02 3.78
CA MET A 8 8.29 22.20 2.57
C MET A 8 9.62 21.48 2.25
N PRO A 9 10.80 22.13 2.32
CA PRO A 9 12.08 21.45 2.05
C PRO A 9 12.46 20.37 3.07
N LYS A 10 11.78 20.30 4.22
CA LYS A 10 12.04 19.33 5.30
C LYS A 10 11.13 18.09 5.23
N ILE A 11 10.19 18.07 4.29
CA ILE A 11 9.28 16.93 4.12
C ILE A 11 10.04 15.85 3.35
N GLU A 12 10.28 14.72 4.00
CA GLU A 12 10.95 13.57 3.41
C GLU A 12 9.95 12.56 2.81
N GLY A 13 8.73 12.52 3.34
CA GLY A 13 7.68 11.61 2.88
C GLY A 13 6.30 12.24 2.85
N LEU A 14 5.51 11.87 1.87
CA LEU A 14 4.08 12.16 1.73
C LEU A 14 3.33 10.85 1.61
N LEU A 15 2.29 10.67 2.41
CA LEU A 15 1.33 9.57 2.30
C LEU A 15 -0.03 10.15 1.96
N SER A 16 -0.64 9.66 0.88
CA SER A 16 -2.04 9.95 0.55
C SER A 16 -2.84 8.64 0.49
N GLY A 17 -4.06 8.67 0.98
CA GLY A 17 -4.97 7.53 1.05
C GLY A 17 -6.36 7.89 0.58
N TYR A 18 -7.38 7.56 1.38
CA TYR A 18 -8.78 7.79 1.05
C TYR A 18 -9.07 9.23 0.62
N LEU A 19 -9.72 9.38 -0.52
CA LEU A 19 -10.19 10.65 -1.05
C LEU A 19 -11.71 10.75 -0.91
N GLY A 20 -12.17 11.83 -0.28
CA GLY A 20 -13.60 12.12 -0.16
C GLY A 20 -14.26 12.46 -1.50
N ASP A 21 -13.53 13.14 -2.39
CA ASP A 21 -13.91 13.45 -3.77
C ASP A 21 -12.67 13.85 -4.61
N ALA A 22 -12.87 14.02 -5.93
CA ALA A 22 -11.80 14.37 -6.86
C ALA A 22 -11.16 15.75 -6.60
N SER A 23 -11.87 16.69 -5.94
CA SER A 23 -11.29 18.00 -5.61
C SER A 23 -10.18 17.89 -4.55
N ILE A 24 -10.36 16.98 -3.58
CA ILE A 24 -9.32 16.64 -2.61
C ILE A 24 -8.11 16.02 -3.30
N GLY A 25 -8.36 15.13 -4.29
CA GLY A 25 -7.29 14.56 -5.10
C GLY A 25 -6.43 15.61 -5.81
N LYS A 26 -7.04 16.67 -6.36
CA LYS A 26 -6.31 17.80 -6.97
C LYS A 26 -5.42 18.53 -5.95
N ILE A 27 -5.94 18.76 -4.74
CA ILE A 27 -5.15 19.38 -3.65
C ILE A 27 -3.95 18.51 -3.29
N VAL A 28 -4.12 17.18 -3.25
CA VAL A 28 -3.02 16.23 -2.99
C VAL A 28 -1.97 16.29 -4.10
N LEU A 29 -2.38 16.33 -5.37
CA LEU A 29 -1.46 16.47 -6.51
C LEU A 29 -0.65 17.77 -6.46
N ASP A 30 -1.33 18.90 -6.19
CA ASP A 30 -0.68 20.20 -6.07
C ASP A 30 0.35 20.20 -4.91
N LEU A 31 -0.05 19.65 -3.75
CA LEU A 31 0.83 19.53 -2.59
C LEU A 31 2.04 18.64 -2.87
N ALA A 32 1.83 17.48 -3.52
CA ALA A 32 2.91 16.58 -3.90
C ALA A 32 3.90 17.26 -4.85
N THR A 33 3.38 18.01 -5.83
CA THR A 33 4.19 18.77 -6.78
C THR A 33 5.03 19.85 -6.06
N GLU A 34 4.44 20.60 -5.13
CA GLU A 34 5.16 21.60 -4.33
C GLU A 34 6.24 20.99 -3.44
N ILE A 35 5.93 19.85 -2.78
CA ILE A 35 6.90 19.13 -1.95
C ILE A 35 8.07 18.67 -2.80
N LYS A 36 7.82 18.04 -3.95
CA LYS A 36 8.85 17.55 -4.87
C LYS A 36 9.70 18.69 -5.43
N ALA A 37 9.12 19.86 -5.70
CA ALA A 37 9.85 21.04 -6.14
C ALA A 37 10.77 21.60 -5.04
N ALA A 38 10.35 21.52 -3.77
CA ALA A 38 11.11 21.99 -2.61
C ALA A 38 12.13 20.97 -2.11
N ASN A 39 11.82 19.66 -2.21
CA ASN A 39 12.68 18.54 -1.86
C ASN A 39 12.52 17.42 -2.91
N PRO A 40 13.39 17.36 -3.93
CA PRO A 40 13.33 16.34 -4.98
C PRO A 40 13.49 14.89 -4.47
N ASP A 41 14.11 14.70 -3.31
CA ASP A 41 14.32 13.38 -2.69
C ASP A 41 13.13 12.91 -1.84
N ALA A 42 12.12 13.76 -1.64
CA ALA A 42 10.91 13.38 -0.93
C ALA A 42 10.21 12.22 -1.64
N ILE A 43 9.75 11.26 -0.87
CA ILE A 43 9.04 10.06 -1.38
C ILE A 43 7.54 10.23 -1.17
N TRP A 44 6.78 10.10 -2.24
CA TRP A 44 5.33 10.07 -2.16
C TRP A 44 4.81 8.65 -2.34
N LEU A 45 4.14 8.11 -1.30
CA LEU A 45 3.35 6.87 -1.38
C LEU A 45 1.88 7.24 -1.57
N CYS A 46 1.30 6.80 -2.67
CA CYS A 46 -0.13 6.90 -2.94
C CYS A 46 -0.80 5.55 -2.66
N ASP A 47 -1.72 5.52 -1.71
CA ASP A 47 -2.64 4.42 -1.49
C ASP A 47 -3.93 4.73 -2.29
N PRO A 48 -4.21 4.02 -3.41
CA PRO A 48 -5.33 4.32 -4.27
C PRO A 48 -6.63 3.71 -3.75
N VAL A 49 -7.03 4.10 -2.55
CA VAL A 49 -8.20 3.53 -1.86
C VAL A 49 -9.47 3.72 -2.69
N MET A 50 -10.06 2.61 -3.16
CA MET A 50 -11.29 2.61 -3.96
C MET A 50 -12.29 1.54 -3.55
N GLY A 51 -11.83 0.42 -3.01
CA GLY A 51 -12.68 -0.71 -2.68
C GLY A 51 -11.91 -1.95 -2.29
N ASP A 52 -12.64 -3.02 -2.05
CA ASP A 52 -12.10 -4.35 -1.81
C ASP A 52 -13.00 -5.45 -2.39
N THR A 53 -12.55 -6.70 -2.30
CA THR A 53 -13.28 -7.85 -2.85
C THR A 53 -14.62 -8.08 -2.15
N ASP A 54 -14.73 -7.79 -0.85
CA ASP A 54 -15.92 -8.09 -0.06
C ASP A 54 -17.01 -7.02 -0.25
N THR A 55 -16.62 -5.74 -0.29
CA THR A 55 -17.55 -4.60 -0.34
C THR A 55 -17.72 -4.03 -1.74
N GLY A 56 -16.83 -4.36 -2.67
CA GLY A 56 -16.77 -3.71 -3.98
C GLY A 56 -16.25 -2.26 -3.87
N VAL A 57 -16.59 -1.43 -4.84
CA VAL A 57 -16.23 0.01 -4.84
C VAL A 57 -17.07 0.74 -3.80
N PHE A 58 -16.43 1.39 -2.83
CA PHE A 58 -17.09 2.16 -1.76
C PHE A 58 -16.79 3.66 -1.81
N VAL A 59 -15.97 4.10 -2.76
CA VAL A 59 -15.70 5.52 -2.98
C VAL A 59 -16.72 6.13 -3.96
N ARG A 60 -16.73 7.47 -4.07
CA ARG A 60 -17.57 8.17 -5.04
C ARG A 60 -17.23 7.75 -6.48
N PRO A 61 -18.22 7.77 -7.39
CA PRO A 61 -18.04 7.30 -8.78
C PRO A 61 -16.95 8.03 -9.58
N ASP A 62 -16.61 9.26 -9.21
CA ASP A 62 -15.59 10.07 -9.85
C ASP A 62 -14.14 9.66 -9.46
N ILE A 63 -13.95 8.98 -8.32
CA ILE A 63 -12.63 8.63 -7.81
C ILE A 63 -11.88 7.61 -8.68
N PRO A 64 -12.46 6.48 -9.14
CA PRO A 64 -11.73 5.53 -9.97
C PRO A 64 -11.20 6.14 -11.27
N GLN A 65 -11.99 7.01 -11.89
CA GLN A 65 -11.56 7.70 -13.10
C GLN A 65 -10.44 8.71 -12.79
N PHE A 66 -10.59 9.48 -11.71
CA PHE A 66 -9.57 10.41 -11.23
C PHE A 66 -8.24 9.70 -10.95
N MET A 67 -8.28 8.55 -10.26
CA MET A 67 -7.08 7.74 -10.00
C MET A 67 -6.40 7.30 -11.29
N LYS A 68 -7.16 6.80 -12.27
CA LYS A 68 -6.61 6.40 -13.57
C LYS A 68 -5.94 7.55 -14.32
N GLU A 69 -6.54 8.72 -14.32
CA GLU A 69 -6.05 9.88 -15.08
C GLU A 69 -4.83 10.54 -14.44
N HIS A 70 -4.76 10.56 -13.11
CA HIS A 70 -3.81 11.40 -12.41
C HIS A 70 -2.75 10.65 -11.59
N PHE A 71 -3.04 9.45 -11.09
CA PHE A 71 -2.11 8.70 -10.23
C PHE A 71 -1.36 7.58 -10.96
N LEU A 72 -1.80 7.17 -12.15
CA LEU A 72 -1.08 6.18 -12.97
C LEU A 72 0.05 6.79 -13.82
N ASN A 73 0.35 8.07 -13.68
CA ASN A 73 1.29 8.79 -14.56
C ASN A 73 2.72 8.85 -14.00
N GLY A 74 3.07 8.00 -13.03
CA GLY A 74 4.43 7.97 -12.45
C GLY A 74 4.76 9.17 -11.55
N LEU A 75 3.76 9.93 -11.09
CA LEU A 75 3.95 11.03 -10.14
C LEU A 75 4.26 10.55 -8.73
N ALA A 76 3.60 9.45 -8.31
CA ALA A 76 3.89 8.83 -7.03
C ALA A 76 5.14 7.93 -7.14
N ASP A 77 6.05 8.05 -6.17
CA ASP A 77 7.24 7.20 -6.10
C ASP A 77 6.90 5.77 -5.69
N MET A 78 5.85 5.61 -4.90
CA MET A 78 5.37 4.33 -4.41
C MET A 78 3.85 4.29 -4.47
N THR A 79 3.28 3.10 -4.66
CA THR A 79 1.82 2.89 -4.60
C THR A 79 1.48 1.57 -3.93
N LYS A 80 0.27 1.47 -3.36
CA LYS A 80 -0.17 0.26 -2.65
C LYS A 80 -1.64 -0.09 -2.95
N PRO A 81 -1.98 -0.48 -4.17
CA PRO A 81 -3.29 -1.08 -4.42
C PRO A 81 -3.42 -2.45 -3.71
N ASN A 82 -4.64 -2.79 -3.30
CA ASN A 82 -4.98 -4.20 -3.08
C ASN A 82 -5.26 -4.89 -4.43
N GLN A 83 -5.47 -6.22 -4.45
CA GLN A 83 -5.77 -6.93 -5.69
C GLN A 83 -6.99 -6.36 -6.41
N PHE A 84 -8.09 -6.09 -5.69
CA PHE A 84 -9.31 -5.53 -6.27
C PHE A 84 -9.07 -4.17 -6.94
N GLU A 85 -8.31 -3.30 -6.30
CA GLU A 85 -7.94 -1.98 -6.82
C GLU A 85 -7.03 -2.08 -8.04
N LEU A 86 -6.07 -3.02 -8.04
CA LEU A 86 -5.22 -3.30 -9.20
C LEU A 86 -6.07 -3.79 -10.39
N GLU A 87 -7.02 -4.69 -10.16
CA GLU A 87 -7.97 -5.16 -11.17
C GLU A 87 -8.85 -4.03 -11.72
N LEU A 88 -9.33 -3.15 -10.82
CA LEU A 88 -10.14 -1.98 -11.22
C LEU A 88 -9.33 -0.99 -12.06
N LEU A 89 -8.08 -0.73 -11.70
CA LEU A 89 -7.20 0.19 -12.42
C LEU A 89 -6.76 -0.37 -13.77
N SER A 90 -6.44 -1.67 -13.83
CA SER A 90 -6.00 -2.34 -15.07
C SER A 90 -7.14 -2.69 -16.01
N GLY A 91 -8.37 -2.87 -15.48
CA GLY A 91 -9.49 -3.45 -16.21
C GLY A 91 -9.33 -4.96 -16.49
N ARG A 92 -8.41 -5.64 -15.81
CA ARG A 92 -8.10 -7.06 -15.97
C ARG A 92 -8.25 -7.79 -14.64
N LYS A 93 -8.64 -9.08 -14.68
CA LYS A 93 -8.65 -9.96 -13.50
C LYS A 93 -7.28 -10.60 -13.31
N MET A 94 -6.81 -10.65 -12.07
CA MET A 94 -5.56 -11.33 -11.72
C MET A 94 -5.83 -12.83 -11.49
N ARG A 95 -5.13 -13.69 -12.23
CA ARG A 95 -5.30 -15.15 -12.18
C ARG A 95 -4.11 -15.87 -11.56
N SER A 96 -3.01 -15.16 -11.39
CA SER A 96 -1.79 -15.68 -10.77
C SER A 96 -0.95 -14.55 -10.18
N ARG A 97 -0.04 -14.94 -9.29
CA ARG A 97 0.98 -14.02 -8.75
C ARG A 97 1.81 -13.37 -9.87
N GLN A 98 2.21 -14.16 -10.87
CA GLN A 98 3.01 -13.64 -11.98
C GLN A 98 2.24 -12.59 -12.80
N GLU A 99 0.97 -12.86 -13.13
CA GLU A 99 0.12 -11.90 -13.83
C GLU A 99 -0.07 -10.60 -13.01
N THR A 100 -0.15 -10.71 -11.67
CA THR A 100 -0.21 -9.56 -10.76
C THR A 100 1.07 -8.73 -10.84
N VAL A 101 2.24 -9.38 -10.80
CA VAL A 101 3.55 -8.71 -10.91
C VAL A 101 3.68 -7.98 -12.24
N ASP A 102 3.36 -8.66 -13.35
CA ASP A 102 3.48 -8.10 -14.70
C ASP A 102 2.53 -6.91 -14.89
N THR A 103 1.29 -7.03 -14.40
CA THR A 103 0.30 -5.95 -14.45
C THR A 103 0.72 -4.75 -13.60
N ALA A 104 1.24 -4.97 -12.40
CA ALA A 104 1.73 -3.89 -11.55
C ALA A 104 2.95 -3.19 -12.15
N ARG A 105 3.86 -3.92 -12.81
CA ARG A 105 4.97 -3.31 -13.55
C ARG A 105 4.48 -2.42 -14.68
N GLU A 106 3.63 -2.95 -15.56
CA GLU A 106 3.06 -2.21 -16.68
C GLU A 106 2.36 -0.92 -16.26
N LEU A 107 1.56 -0.99 -15.18
CA LEU A 107 0.78 0.16 -14.73
C LEU A 107 1.59 1.22 -13.98
N PHE A 108 2.60 0.81 -13.23
CA PHE A 108 3.26 1.68 -12.27
C PHE A 108 4.77 1.75 -12.44
N THR A 109 5.50 0.64 -12.29
CA THR A 109 6.98 0.71 -12.23
C THR A 109 7.60 1.08 -13.57
N ASP A 110 7.04 0.66 -14.69
CA ASP A 110 7.49 1.04 -16.03
C ASP A 110 7.19 2.52 -16.36
N LYS A 111 6.31 3.14 -15.57
CA LYS A 111 5.98 4.57 -15.66
C LYS A 111 6.70 5.46 -14.64
N GLY A 112 7.63 4.89 -13.86
CA GLY A 112 8.49 5.64 -12.95
C GLY A 112 8.23 5.43 -11.47
N CYS A 113 7.19 4.67 -11.08
CA CYS A 113 6.99 4.27 -9.69
C CYS A 113 8.14 3.36 -9.24
N ARG A 114 8.75 3.65 -8.10
CA ARG A 114 9.90 2.88 -7.58
C ARG A 114 9.50 1.55 -6.98
N VAL A 115 8.38 1.54 -6.26
CA VAL A 115 7.85 0.34 -5.58
C VAL A 115 6.34 0.31 -5.68
N THR A 116 5.79 -0.81 -6.14
CA THR A 116 4.36 -1.11 -6.02
C THR A 116 4.17 -2.23 -5.00
N PHE A 117 3.41 -1.97 -3.95
CA PHE A 117 2.91 -3.01 -3.06
C PHE A 117 1.54 -3.47 -3.56
N VAL A 118 1.33 -4.79 -3.63
CA VAL A 118 0.00 -5.36 -3.89
C VAL A 118 -0.41 -6.18 -2.70
N THR A 119 -1.45 -5.71 -1.99
CA THR A 119 -1.94 -6.36 -0.76
C THR A 119 -3.15 -7.25 -1.03
N SER A 120 -3.45 -8.13 -0.07
CA SER A 120 -4.63 -9.00 -0.10
C SER A 120 -4.71 -9.83 -1.39
N LEU A 121 -3.60 -10.47 -1.78
CA LEU A 121 -3.56 -11.31 -2.96
C LEU A 121 -4.34 -12.61 -2.71
N LEU A 122 -5.33 -12.88 -3.56
CA LEU A 122 -6.28 -14.00 -3.49
C LEU A 122 -6.36 -14.75 -4.84
N THR A 123 -5.26 -14.78 -5.59
CA THR A 123 -5.20 -15.53 -6.85
C THR A 123 -5.20 -17.04 -6.59
N PRO A 124 -5.63 -17.89 -7.57
CA PRO A 124 -5.74 -19.34 -7.38
C PRO A 124 -4.45 -20.06 -6.98
N ASP A 125 -3.29 -19.45 -7.17
CA ASP A 125 -1.98 -19.97 -6.76
C ASP A 125 -1.57 -19.57 -5.34
N VAL A 126 -2.43 -18.83 -4.61
CA VAL A 126 -2.27 -18.50 -3.18
C VAL A 126 -3.05 -19.54 -2.36
N PRO A 127 -2.44 -20.20 -1.36
CA PRO A 127 -3.17 -21.16 -0.49
C PRO A 127 -4.34 -20.50 0.25
N GLU A 128 -5.49 -21.17 0.34
CA GLU A 128 -6.76 -20.63 0.86
C GLU A 128 -6.69 -20.11 2.32
N ASP A 129 -5.81 -20.69 3.13
CA ASP A 129 -5.62 -20.31 4.54
C ASP A 129 -4.55 -19.24 4.76
N THR A 130 -4.14 -18.56 3.67
CA THR A 130 -3.06 -17.58 3.71
C THR A 130 -3.42 -16.28 3.02
N VAL A 131 -2.65 -15.23 3.33
CA VAL A 131 -2.69 -13.94 2.63
C VAL A 131 -1.29 -13.65 2.12
N GLU A 132 -1.19 -13.23 0.87
CA GLU A 132 0.06 -12.77 0.28
C GLU A 132 0.03 -11.26 0.05
N THR A 133 1.20 -10.68 0.24
CA THR A 133 1.48 -9.28 -0.10
C THR A 133 2.77 -9.23 -0.90
N LEU A 134 2.76 -8.47 -1.98
CA LEU A 134 3.89 -8.31 -2.89
C LEU A 134 4.54 -6.93 -2.71
N ALA A 135 5.86 -6.86 -2.88
CA ALA A 135 6.58 -5.63 -3.22
C ALA A 135 7.25 -5.83 -4.56
N ILE A 136 6.99 -4.93 -5.50
CA ILE A 136 7.37 -5.03 -6.90
C ILE A 136 8.15 -3.78 -7.27
N THR A 137 9.36 -3.99 -7.79
CA THR A 137 10.19 -2.95 -8.41
C THR A 137 10.35 -3.25 -9.90
N LYS A 138 11.09 -2.42 -10.59
CA LYS A 138 11.40 -2.65 -12.00
C LYS A 138 12.10 -3.99 -12.23
N ASP A 139 13.07 -4.30 -11.38
CA ASP A 139 13.96 -5.45 -11.58
C ASP A 139 13.59 -6.66 -10.71
N ASP A 140 13.04 -6.44 -9.52
CA ASP A 140 12.78 -7.47 -8.53
C ASP A 140 11.31 -7.50 -8.10
N ALA A 141 10.89 -8.63 -7.52
CA ALA A 141 9.64 -8.74 -6.79
C ALA A 141 9.81 -9.69 -5.60
N TRP A 142 9.19 -9.34 -4.48
CA TRP A 142 9.19 -10.13 -3.24
C TRP A 142 7.76 -10.42 -2.83
N VAL A 143 7.56 -11.57 -2.20
CA VAL A 143 6.29 -11.95 -1.62
C VAL A 143 6.49 -12.29 -0.15
N VAL A 144 5.57 -11.80 0.68
CA VAL A 144 5.42 -12.23 2.07
C VAL A 144 4.07 -12.90 2.20
N ARG A 145 4.06 -14.10 2.77
CA ARG A 145 2.85 -14.89 3.04
C ARG A 145 2.67 -15.01 4.54
N THR A 146 1.46 -14.73 5.01
CA THR A 146 1.06 -14.95 6.40
C THR A 146 -0.14 -15.86 6.48
N PRO A 147 -0.36 -16.54 7.61
CA PRO A 147 -1.66 -17.17 7.87
C PRO A 147 -2.78 -16.12 7.77
N LEU A 148 -3.93 -16.53 7.24
CA LEU A 148 -5.13 -15.71 7.25
C LEU A 148 -5.72 -15.67 8.67
N VAL A 149 -5.76 -14.48 9.26
CA VAL A 149 -6.44 -14.26 10.54
C VAL A 149 -7.80 -13.66 10.26
N GLU A 150 -8.84 -14.51 10.21
CA GLU A 150 -10.19 -14.01 10.01
C GLU A 150 -10.66 -13.17 11.21
N ARG A 151 -11.13 -11.96 10.91
CA ARG A 151 -11.77 -11.05 11.86
C ARG A 151 -13.11 -10.60 11.29
N LYS A 152 -14.15 -10.68 12.10
CA LYS A 152 -15.50 -10.24 11.73
C LYS A 152 -16.04 -9.30 12.80
N PRO A 153 -16.31 -8.04 12.44
CA PRO A 153 -16.10 -7.43 11.11
C PRO A 153 -14.61 -7.27 10.76
N THR A 154 -14.31 -7.04 9.48
CA THR A 154 -12.96 -6.72 9.04
C THR A 154 -12.49 -5.41 9.67
N PRO A 155 -11.32 -5.39 10.35
CA PRO A 155 -10.86 -4.20 11.07
C PRO A 155 -10.55 -3.04 10.14
N ASN A 156 -10.90 -1.83 10.57
CA ASN A 156 -10.51 -0.58 9.91
C ASN A 156 -9.02 -0.26 10.12
N GLY A 157 -8.44 0.54 9.21
CA GLY A 157 -7.10 1.10 9.33
C GLY A 157 -5.97 0.15 8.91
N GLN A 158 -6.26 -1.04 8.39
CA GLN A 158 -5.24 -1.96 7.93
C GLN A 158 -4.40 -1.36 6.79
N GLY A 159 -5.06 -0.77 5.77
CA GLY A 159 -4.39 -0.11 4.64
C GLY A 159 -3.51 1.05 5.09
N ASP A 160 -4.04 1.92 5.96
CA ASP A 160 -3.31 3.10 6.46
C ASP A 160 -2.10 2.70 7.29
N THR A 161 -2.25 1.67 8.14
CA THR A 161 -1.15 1.12 8.96
C THR A 161 -0.06 0.54 8.07
N PHE A 162 -0.41 -0.30 7.09
CA PHE A 162 0.54 -0.85 6.14
C PHE A 162 1.31 0.26 5.43
N SER A 163 0.60 1.22 4.84
CA SER A 163 1.19 2.31 4.06
C SER A 163 2.12 3.18 4.88
N SER A 164 1.74 3.47 6.14
CA SER A 164 2.55 4.28 7.06
C SER A 164 3.84 3.58 7.44
N VAL A 165 3.79 2.29 7.80
CA VAL A 165 4.96 1.50 8.19
C VAL A 165 5.86 1.27 6.97
N ALA A 166 5.29 0.94 5.81
CA ALA A 166 6.04 0.72 4.58
C ALA A 166 6.80 1.99 4.16
N LEU A 167 6.14 3.15 4.13
CA LEU A 167 6.80 4.43 3.80
C LEU A 167 7.89 4.76 4.82
N GLY A 168 7.59 4.69 6.12
CA GLY A 168 8.54 5.00 7.19
C GLY A 168 9.77 4.11 7.14
N THR A 169 9.60 2.81 6.89
CA THR A 169 10.71 1.85 6.75
C THR A 169 11.51 2.13 5.49
N TYR A 170 10.84 2.35 4.35
CA TYR A 170 11.52 2.67 3.09
C TYR A 170 12.35 3.96 3.18
N LEU A 171 11.86 4.99 3.86
CA LEU A 171 12.61 6.23 4.07
C LEU A 171 13.93 5.99 4.83
N LYS A 172 13.94 5.03 5.77
CA LYS A 172 15.12 4.66 6.56
C LYS A 172 16.08 3.72 5.82
N THR A 173 15.56 2.69 5.17
CA THR A 173 16.36 1.57 4.62
C THR A 173 16.60 1.66 3.12
N LYS A 174 15.76 2.38 2.40
CA LYS A 174 15.69 2.42 0.93
C LYS A 174 15.49 1.04 0.28
N SER A 175 14.96 0.08 1.04
CA SER A 175 14.72 -1.31 0.65
C SER A 175 13.22 -1.59 0.55
N ALA A 176 12.75 -1.97 -0.64
CA ALA A 176 11.36 -2.39 -0.85
C ALA A 176 11.04 -3.67 -0.07
N LYS A 177 12.01 -4.59 0.01
CA LYS A 177 11.90 -5.83 0.79
C LYS A 177 11.70 -5.54 2.28
N ASP A 178 12.57 -4.71 2.89
CA ASP A 178 12.47 -4.39 4.32
C ASP A 178 11.16 -3.65 4.64
N ALA A 179 10.72 -2.76 3.74
CA ALA A 179 9.44 -2.06 3.87
C ALA A 179 8.25 -3.03 3.84
N LEU A 180 8.28 -4.01 2.93
CA LEU A 180 7.26 -5.06 2.86
C LEU A 180 7.22 -5.90 4.14
N GLU A 181 8.39 -6.40 4.58
CA GLU A 181 8.50 -7.24 5.78
C GLU A 181 8.02 -6.50 7.03
N ALA A 182 8.49 -5.28 7.24
CA ALA A 182 8.08 -4.48 8.39
C ALA A 182 6.57 -4.22 8.41
N ALA A 183 5.98 -3.83 7.27
CA ALA A 183 4.56 -3.53 7.19
C ALA A 183 3.68 -4.77 7.42
N VAL A 184 4.04 -5.91 6.81
CA VAL A 184 3.28 -7.16 6.98
C VAL A 184 3.42 -7.70 8.40
N ASN A 185 4.62 -7.73 8.99
CA ASN A 185 4.82 -8.19 10.37
C ASN A 185 4.05 -7.34 11.37
N THR A 186 4.12 -6.01 11.23
CA THR A 186 3.34 -5.08 12.07
C THR A 186 1.86 -5.35 11.96
N LEU A 187 1.32 -5.43 10.74
CA LEU A 187 -0.11 -5.62 10.54
C LEU A 187 -0.58 -6.98 11.06
N TYR A 188 0.17 -8.05 10.78
CA TYR A 188 -0.14 -9.39 11.28
C TYR A 188 -0.14 -9.42 12.81
N GLY A 189 0.87 -8.81 13.46
CA GLY A 189 0.93 -8.69 14.91
C GLY A 189 -0.28 -7.98 15.50
N LEU A 190 -0.64 -6.82 14.96
CA LEU A 190 -1.81 -6.06 15.40
C LEU A 190 -3.12 -6.85 15.25
N VAL A 191 -3.35 -7.44 14.07
CA VAL A 191 -4.57 -8.22 13.81
C VAL A 191 -4.64 -9.48 14.68
N SER A 192 -3.50 -10.12 14.95
CA SER A 192 -3.45 -11.32 15.79
C SER A 192 -3.79 -11.05 17.24
N HIS A 193 -3.43 -9.87 17.76
CA HIS A 193 -3.63 -9.48 19.17
C HIS A 193 -4.92 -8.69 19.42
N MET A 194 -5.70 -8.39 18.38
CA MET A 194 -6.94 -7.64 18.59
C MET A 194 -8.05 -8.49 19.20
N ASP A 195 -8.89 -7.86 19.98
CA ASP A 195 -10.06 -8.48 20.59
C ASP A 195 -11.10 -8.91 19.54
N SER A 196 -11.83 -9.98 19.86
CA SER A 196 -12.91 -10.45 19.01
C SER A 196 -14.02 -9.41 18.90
N GLY A 197 -14.41 -9.07 17.67
CA GLY A 197 -15.45 -8.08 17.38
C GLY A 197 -15.00 -6.61 17.45
N ALA A 198 -13.73 -6.33 17.73
CA ALA A 198 -13.19 -4.96 17.63
C ALA A 198 -13.27 -4.46 16.18
N LEU A 199 -13.60 -3.17 16.03
CA LEU A 199 -13.74 -2.51 14.72
C LEU A 199 -12.42 -1.93 14.20
N ASP A 200 -11.53 -1.55 15.13
CA ASP A 200 -10.30 -0.83 14.83
C ASP A 200 -9.08 -1.59 15.35
N LEU A 201 -7.95 -1.42 14.68
CA LEU A 201 -6.69 -2.02 15.10
C LEU A 201 -6.23 -1.46 16.47
N PRO A 202 -5.65 -2.29 17.37
CA PRO A 202 -5.20 -1.87 18.71
C PRO A 202 -3.86 -1.11 18.64
N LEU A 203 -3.80 0.00 17.88
CA LEU A 203 -2.56 0.73 17.59
C LEU A 203 -1.86 1.26 18.84
N ILE A 204 -2.61 1.63 19.87
CA ILE A 204 -2.07 2.19 21.12
C ILE A 204 -1.66 1.05 22.07
N ASP A 205 -2.54 0.08 22.28
CA ASP A 205 -2.32 -1.03 23.22
C ASP A 205 -1.20 -1.94 22.75
N GLU A 206 -1.11 -2.17 21.42
CA GLU A 206 -0.11 -3.00 20.77
C GLU A 206 0.95 -2.17 19.99
N GLN A 207 1.23 -0.94 20.41
CA GLN A 207 2.20 -0.05 19.75
C GLN A 207 3.60 -0.67 19.60
N ARG A 208 3.97 -1.63 20.45
CA ARG A 208 5.23 -2.37 20.30
C ARG A 208 5.33 -3.14 18.97
N GLN A 209 4.19 -3.59 18.42
CA GLN A 209 4.15 -4.25 17.10
C GLN A 209 4.52 -3.29 15.96
N ILE A 210 4.39 -1.99 16.17
CA ILE A 210 4.82 -0.97 15.20
C ILE A 210 6.32 -0.69 15.35
N LEU A 211 6.83 -0.67 16.58
CA LEU A 211 8.22 -0.30 16.87
C LEU A 211 9.19 -1.47 16.66
N SER A 212 8.76 -2.68 16.99
CA SER A 212 9.56 -3.90 16.92
C SER A 212 8.63 -5.10 16.72
N PRO A 213 8.10 -5.29 15.49
CA PRO A 213 7.17 -6.37 15.21
C PRO A 213 7.83 -7.74 15.38
N GLU A 214 7.08 -8.71 15.87
CA GLU A 214 7.53 -10.09 15.93
C GLU A 214 7.59 -10.67 14.51
N PRO A 215 8.71 -11.28 14.10
CA PRO A 215 8.81 -11.91 12.80
C PRO A 215 7.79 -13.03 12.64
N VAL A 216 7.04 -13.01 11.57
CA VAL A 216 6.10 -14.10 11.23
C VAL A 216 6.87 -15.19 10.49
N SER A 217 6.53 -16.46 10.75
CA SER A 217 7.04 -17.58 9.96
C SER A 217 6.41 -17.55 8.57
N TYR A 218 7.17 -17.16 7.57
CA TYR A 218 6.71 -17.10 6.19
C TYR A 218 7.80 -17.57 5.22
N THR A 219 7.38 -17.95 4.02
CA THR A 219 8.30 -18.34 2.95
C THR A 219 8.51 -17.14 2.04
N HIS A 220 9.76 -16.67 1.93
CA HIS A 220 10.15 -15.70 0.91
C HIS A 220 10.37 -16.42 -0.40
N LEU A 221 9.55 -16.11 -1.38
CA LEU A 221 9.75 -16.54 -2.75
C LEU A 221 10.09 -15.28 -3.57
N ARG A 222 11.12 -15.34 -4.40
CA ARG A 222 11.27 -14.37 -5.47
C ARG A 222 10.13 -14.61 -6.44
N ALA A 223 9.46 -13.56 -6.90
CA ALA A 223 8.31 -13.69 -7.79
C ALA A 223 8.63 -14.29 -9.18
N HIS A 224 9.87 -14.73 -9.41
CA HIS A 224 10.36 -15.42 -10.61
C HIS A 224 10.63 -16.92 -10.39
N GLU A 225 10.33 -17.47 -9.23
CA GLU A 225 10.33 -18.89 -8.93
C GLU A 225 8.87 -19.39 -8.78
#